data_2b0f41a1bd192a2e8a1c734f4c635961
#
_entry.id   2b0f41a1bd192a2e8a1c734f4c635961
#
_cell.length_a   1.000
_cell.length_b   1.000
_cell.length_c   1.000
_cell.angle_alpha   90.00
_cell.angle_beta   90.00
_cell.angle_gamma   90.00
#
_symmetry.space_group_name_H-M   'P 1'
#
loop_
_entity.id
_entity.type
_entity.pdbx_description
1 polymer ?
#
loop_
_entity_poly.entity_id
_entity_poly.type
_entity_poly.pdbx_seq_one_letter_code
_entity_poly.pdbx_strand_id
1 'polypeptide(L)'
;MNIKLQIAFFVLLLLINIIIIFWTYKIETRLKKLFLGKKAKDLEDLIVSLSAEIKDLQIQKNKIQTEVNDLYNKTKTSIRGLETIRFNPFPDQGGNQSFAIGMLDEEGNGLVLSSLYSRERMSVFAKPIKNGKSEHELTEEEKEVLNKAKIK
;
A
#
# COMPACT_ATOMS: atom_id res chain seq x y z
N MET A 1 49.53 -51.93 38.61
CA MET A 1 49.07 -50.62 38.12
C MET A 1 49.31 -49.58 39.16
N ASN A 2 50.13 -48.54 38.91
CA ASN A 2 50.60 -47.60 39.92
C ASN A 2 49.43 -46.84 40.56
N ILE A 3 49.33 -46.91 41.90
CA ILE A 3 48.28 -46.21 42.68
C ILE A 3 48.18 -44.71 42.32
N LYS A 4 49.29 -44.07 42.01
CA LYS A 4 49.34 -42.67 41.53
C LYS A 4 48.61 -42.48 40.22
N LEU A 5 48.64 -43.45 39.28
CA LEU A 5 47.95 -43.39 38.00
C LEU A 5 46.43 -43.52 38.16
N GLN A 6 45.98 -44.36 39.10
CA GLN A 6 44.57 -44.53 39.43
C GLN A 6 44.00 -43.28 40.06
N ILE A 7 44.72 -42.65 41.00
CA ILE A 7 44.31 -41.38 41.63
C ILE A 7 44.21 -40.27 40.57
N ALA A 8 45.21 -40.13 39.68
CA ALA A 8 45.17 -39.16 38.59
C ALA A 8 43.96 -39.36 37.64
N PHE A 9 43.60 -40.61 37.35
CA PHE A 9 42.42 -40.92 36.52
C PHE A 9 41.10 -40.51 37.21
N PHE A 10 40.97 -40.82 38.52
CA PHE A 10 39.78 -40.40 39.27
C PHE A 10 39.65 -38.87 39.38
N VAL A 11 40.77 -38.15 39.58
CA VAL A 11 40.77 -36.68 39.63
C VAL A 11 40.37 -36.10 38.27
N LEU A 12 40.85 -36.66 37.16
CA LEU A 12 40.47 -36.26 35.81
C LEU A 12 38.96 -36.46 35.54
N LEU A 13 38.43 -37.64 35.95
CA LEU A 13 37.00 -37.93 35.86
C LEU A 13 36.12 -36.93 36.65
N LEU A 14 36.58 -36.57 37.85
CA LEU A 14 35.91 -35.59 38.70
C LEU A 14 35.88 -34.18 38.05
N LEU A 15 37.00 -33.76 37.47
CA LEU A 15 37.06 -32.50 36.72
C LEU A 15 36.14 -32.46 35.53
N ILE A 16 36.06 -33.54 34.77
CA ILE A 16 35.14 -33.66 33.62
C ILE A 16 33.68 -33.54 34.08
N ASN A 17 33.30 -34.21 35.16
CA ASN A 17 31.95 -34.11 35.72
C ASN A 17 31.59 -32.68 36.16
N ILE A 18 32.51 -31.97 36.79
CA ILE A 18 32.32 -30.57 37.21
C ILE A 18 32.08 -29.66 35.98
N ILE A 19 32.85 -29.88 34.90
CA ILE A 19 32.71 -29.13 33.66
C ILE A 19 31.34 -29.41 33.02
N ILE A 20 30.89 -30.66 32.99
CA ILE A 20 29.58 -31.04 32.44
C ILE A 20 28.44 -30.41 33.23
N ILE A 21 28.50 -30.46 34.57
CA ILE A 21 27.50 -29.84 35.45
C ILE A 21 27.46 -28.30 35.22
N PHE A 22 28.59 -27.66 35.08
CA PHE A 22 28.65 -26.23 34.80
C PHE A 22 28.06 -25.89 33.45
N TRP A 23 28.33 -26.69 32.42
CA TRP A 23 27.77 -26.50 31.09
C TRP A 23 26.26 -26.71 31.05
N THR A 24 25.75 -27.77 31.66
CA THR A 24 24.31 -28.02 31.76
C THR A 24 23.60 -26.92 32.51
N TYR A 25 24.15 -26.42 33.62
CA TYR A 25 23.60 -25.28 34.35
C TYR A 25 23.55 -24.00 33.47
N LYS A 26 24.61 -23.73 32.72
CA LYS A 26 24.68 -22.57 31.82
C LYS A 26 23.67 -22.66 30.67
N ILE A 27 23.47 -23.84 30.11
CA ILE A 27 22.47 -24.10 29.08
C ILE A 27 21.06 -23.91 29.63
N GLU A 28 20.78 -24.48 30.80
CA GLU A 28 19.47 -24.35 31.46
C GLU A 28 19.15 -22.88 31.79
N THR A 29 20.12 -22.11 32.24
CA THR A 29 19.93 -20.68 32.54
C THR A 29 19.70 -19.86 31.29
N ARG A 30 20.36 -20.19 30.17
CA ARG A 30 20.09 -19.56 28.87
C ARG A 30 18.71 -19.90 28.34
N LEU A 31 18.29 -21.15 28.42
CA LEU A 31 16.97 -21.61 28.07
C LEU A 31 15.88 -20.89 28.90
N LYS A 32 16.05 -20.83 30.22
CA LYS A 32 15.15 -20.11 31.13
C LYS A 32 15.02 -18.60 30.77
N LYS A 33 16.11 -17.96 30.38
CA LYS A 33 16.08 -16.56 29.92
C LYS A 33 15.36 -16.39 28.55
N LEU A 34 15.57 -17.30 27.62
CA LEU A 34 14.89 -17.31 26.33
C LEU A 34 13.37 -17.50 26.48
N PHE A 35 12.96 -18.30 27.45
CA PHE A 35 11.56 -18.65 27.67
C PHE A 35 10.87 -17.81 28.75
N LEU A 36 11.46 -16.65 29.14
CA LEU A 36 10.88 -15.74 30.13
C LEU A 36 10.46 -16.42 31.45
N GLY A 37 11.16 -17.48 31.85
CA GLY A 37 10.89 -18.21 33.11
C GLY A 37 9.72 -19.19 33.06
N LYS A 38 9.11 -19.43 31.88
CA LYS A 38 8.01 -20.40 31.72
C LYS A 38 8.56 -21.82 31.60
N LYS A 39 7.79 -22.80 32.11
CA LYS A 39 8.16 -24.23 32.03
C LYS A 39 8.01 -24.75 30.60
N ALA A 40 8.73 -25.84 30.27
CA ALA A 40 8.68 -26.44 28.94
C ALA A 40 7.25 -26.80 28.46
N LYS A 41 6.33 -27.07 29.38
CA LYS A 41 4.91 -27.35 29.12
C LYS A 41 4.16 -26.10 28.60
N ASP A 42 4.59 -24.91 29.03
CA ASP A 42 4.01 -23.64 28.59
C ASP A 42 4.48 -23.24 27.19
N LEU A 43 5.51 -23.92 26.65
CA LEU A 43 6.07 -23.65 25.32
C LEU A 43 5.21 -24.16 24.19
N GLU A 44 4.63 -25.33 24.34
CA GLU A 44 3.72 -25.91 23.36
C GLU A 44 2.49 -25.03 23.23
N ASP A 45 1.90 -24.59 24.33
CA ASP A 45 0.77 -23.67 24.37
C ASP A 45 1.14 -22.31 23.75
N LEU A 46 2.36 -21.80 23.99
CA LEU A 46 2.84 -20.55 23.40
C LEU A 46 3.04 -20.68 21.89
N ILE A 47 3.60 -21.78 21.40
CA ILE A 47 3.79 -22.04 19.99
C ILE A 47 2.43 -22.16 19.28
N VAL A 48 1.47 -22.86 19.90
CA VAL A 48 0.11 -22.98 19.38
C VAL A 48 -0.58 -21.61 19.30
N SER A 49 -0.49 -20.80 20.36
CA SER A 49 -1.08 -19.45 20.36
C SER A 49 -0.45 -18.53 19.32
N LEU A 50 0.89 -18.53 19.22
CA LEU A 50 1.59 -17.76 18.19
C LEU A 50 1.25 -18.21 16.77
N SER A 51 1.11 -19.51 16.57
CA SER A 51 0.70 -20.07 15.27
C SER A 51 -0.73 -19.65 14.90
N ALA A 52 -1.63 -19.58 15.88
CA ALA A 52 -3.00 -19.07 15.69
C ALA A 52 -3.01 -17.58 15.36
N GLU A 53 -2.22 -16.76 16.08
CA GLU A 53 -2.09 -15.33 15.79
C GLU A 53 -1.49 -15.07 14.39
N ILE A 54 -0.45 -15.82 14.00
CA ILE A 54 0.14 -15.71 12.66
C ILE A 54 -0.90 -16.03 11.59
N LYS A 55 -1.72 -17.08 11.80
CA LYS A 55 -2.79 -17.45 10.87
C LYS A 55 -3.85 -16.35 10.77
N ASP A 56 -4.25 -15.76 11.89
CA ASP A 56 -5.21 -14.67 11.91
C ASP A 56 -4.66 -13.42 11.20
N LEU A 57 -3.41 -13.06 11.47
CA LEU A 57 -2.72 -11.97 10.77
C LEU A 57 -2.63 -12.20 9.26
N GLN A 58 -2.42 -13.45 8.82
CA GLN A 58 -2.43 -13.80 7.41
C GLN A 58 -3.80 -13.60 6.77
N ILE A 59 -4.87 -13.98 7.47
CA ILE A 59 -6.27 -13.76 7.02
C ILE A 59 -6.55 -12.26 6.91
N GLN A 60 -6.22 -11.49 7.94
CA GLN A 60 -6.41 -10.03 7.95
C GLN A 60 -5.61 -9.35 6.82
N LYS A 61 -4.34 -9.75 6.64
CA LYS A 61 -3.52 -9.26 5.53
C LYS A 61 -4.17 -9.49 4.18
N ASN A 62 -4.68 -10.71 3.94
CA ASN A 62 -5.32 -11.05 2.66
C ASN A 62 -6.61 -10.24 2.45
N LYS A 63 -7.40 -10.04 3.51
CA LYS A 63 -8.60 -9.20 3.47
C LYS A 63 -8.26 -7.75 3.13
N ILE A 64 -7.30 -7.16 3.82
CA ILE A 64 -6.83 -5.80 3.55
C ILE A 64 -6.32 -5.68 2.11
N GLN A 65 -5.53 -6.65 1.64
CA GLN A 65 -5.03 -6.65 0.26
C GLN A 65 -6.16 -6.65 -0.77
N THR A 66 -7.23 -7.41 -0.53
CA THR A 66 -8.41 -7.46 -1.40
C THR A 66 -9.15 -6.13 -1.38
N GLU A 67 -9.37 -5.54 -0.20
CA GLU A 67 -10.02 -4.23 -0.05
C GLU A 67 -9.22 -3.11 -0.72
N VAL A 68 -7.90 -3.11 -0.56
CA VAL A 68 -7.00 -2.15 -1.23
C VAL A 68 -7.08 -2.28 -2.75
N ASN A 69 -7.09 -3.50 -3.28
CA ASN A 69 -7.22 -3.73 -4.71
C ASN A 69 -8.59 -3.25 -5.24
N ASP A 70 -9.66 -3.50 -4.50
CA ASP A 70 -11.01 -3.02 -4.87
C ASP A 70 -11.09 -1.49 -4.83
N LEU A 71 -10.55 -0.85 -3.80
CA LEU A 71 -10.43 0.60 -3.72
C LEU A 71 -9.60 1.17 -4.87
N TYR A 72 -8.46 0.55 -5.19
CA TYR A 72 -7.63 0.96 -6.31
C TYR A 72 -8.41 0.92 -7.63
N ASN A 73 -9.14 -0.17 -7.90
CA ASN A 73 -9.95 -0.30 -9.11
C ASN A 73 -11.07 0.74 -9.17
N LYS A 74 -11.76 1.01 -8.07
CA LYS A 74 -12.78 2.07 -7.99
C LYS A 74 -12.20 3.46 -8.20
N THR A 75 -11.03 3.71 -7.63
CA THR A 75 -10.36 5.01 -7.79
C THR A 75 -9.91 5.25 -9.23
N LYS A 76 -9.50 4.19 -9.93
CA LYS A 76 -9.04 4.24 -11.31
C LYS A 76 -10.10 4.76 -12.28
N THR A 77 -11.37 4.40 -12.05
CA THR A 77 -12.53 4.82 -12.85
C THR A 77 -13.23 6.08 -12.31
N SER A 78 -12.69 6.67 -11.24
CA SER A 78 -13.18 7.93 -10.69
C SER A 78 -12.53 9.12 -11.41
N ILE A 79 -13.25 10.24 -11.50
CA ILE A 79 -12.68 11.48 -12.05
C ILE A 79 -11.55 11.95 -11.13
N ARG A 80 -10.32 12.00 -11.66
CA ARG A 80 -9.09 12.40 -10.96
C ARG A 80 -8.43 13.62 -11.60
N GLY A 81 -8.58 13.75 -12.92
CA GLY A 81 -8.14 14.91 -13.69
C GLY A 81 -9.27 15.90 -13.84
N LEU A 82 -9.12 17.10 -13.29
CA LEU A 82 -10.08 18.19 -13.42
C LEU A 82 -9.32 19.47 -13.74
N GLU A 83 -9.68 20.10 -14.84
CA GLU A 83 -9.10 21.37 -15.24
C GLU A 83 -10.18 22.28 -15.79
N THR A 84 -10.04 23.59 -15.61
CA THR A 84 -11.00 24.58 -16.10
C THR A 84 -10.25 25.75 -16.69
N ILE A 85 -10.66 26.19 -17.89
CA ILE A 85 -10.20 27.43 -18.49
C ILE A 85 -11.38 28.35 -18.78
N ARG A 86 -11.16 29.65 -18.66
CA ARG A 86 -12.10 30.68 -19.08
C ARG A 86 -11.53 31.47 -20.25
N PHE A 87 -12.38 31.79 -21.20
CA PHE A 87 -11.97 32.46 -22.42
C PHE A 87 -13.06 33.39 -22.96
N ASN A 88 -12.69 34.22 -23.92
CA ASN A 88 -13.60 35.07 -24.65
C ASN A 88 -13.57 34.70 -26.13
N PRO A 89 -14.55 33.96 -26.65
CA PRO A 89 -14.61 33.57 -28.06
C PRO A 89 -14.95 34.75 -28.97
N PHE A 90 -15.44 35.86 -28.42
CA PHE A 90 -15.89 37.04 -29.16
C PHE A 90 -15.28 38.31 -28.57
N PRO A 91 -14.07 38.73 -28.98
CA PRO A 91 -13.32 39.84 -28.38
C PRO A 91 -14.12 41.12 -28.23
N ASP A 92 -15.05 41.38 -29.14
CA ASP A 92 -15.87 42.60 -29.19
C ASP A 92 -17.19 42.51 -28.41
N GLN A 93 -17.49 41.38 -27.81
CA GLN A 93 -18.80 41.08 -27.23
C GLN A 93 -18.77 40.54 -25.80
N GLY A 94 -18.07 41.18 -24.90
CA GLY A 94 -18.16 40.81 -23.48
C GLY A 94 -16.85 40.24 -22.91
N GLY A 95 -16.83 39.91 -21.64
CA GLY A 95 -15.64 39.43 -20.94
C GLY A 95 -15.45 37.92 -21.06
N ASN A 96 -14.47 37.37 -20.34
CA ASN A 96 -14.16 35.93 -20.24
C ASN A 96 -15.26 35.16 -19.48
N GLN A 97 -16.48 35.11 -20.07
CA GLN A 97 -17.61 34.40 -19.47
C GLN A 97 -17.77 32.97 -19.98
N SER A 98 -17.24 32.68 -21.15
CA SER A 98 -17.17 31.32 -21.67
C SER A 98 -16.14 30.49 -20.90
N PHE A 99 -16.36 29.20 -20.81
CA PHE A 99 -15.46 28.28 -20.13
C PHE A 99 -15.42 26.90 -20.80
N ALA A 100 -14.35 26.17 -20.56
CA ALA A 100 -14.25 24.73 -20.84
C ALA A 100 -13.72 24.02 -19.61
N ILE A 101 -14.28 22.84 -19.32
CA ILE A 101 -13.91 21.98 -18.21
C ILE A 101 -13.58 20.61 -18.76
N GLY A 102 -12.40 20.10 -18.45
CA GLY A 102 -12.00 18.72 -18.72
C GLY A 102 -12.11 17.89 -17.45
N MET A 103 -12.79 16.75 -17.53
CA MET A 103 -12.95 15.80 -16.44
C MET A 103 -12.55 14.41 -16.94
N LEU A 104 -11.48 13.85 -16.38
CA LEU A 104 -10.94 12.57 -16.82
C LEU A 104 -10.68 11.64 -15.63
N ASP A 105 -10.87 10.34 -15.86
CA ASP A 105 -10.35 9.28 -15.01
C ASP A 105 -8.86 8.98 -15.34
N GLU A 106 -8.29 7.99 -14.64
CA GLU A 106 -6.89 7.59 -14.85
C GLU A 106 -6.66 6.96 -16.22
N GLU A 107 -7.68 6.38 -16.84
CA GLU A 107 -7.62 5.75 -18.17
C GLU A 107 -7.85 6.77 -19.31
N GLY A 108 -8.11 8.02 -18.96
CA GLY A 108 -8.40 9.07 -19.93
C GLY A 108 -9.83 9.02 -20.45
N ASN A 109 -10.75 8.37 -19.73
CA ASN A 109 -12.18 8.43 -20.04
C ASN A 109 -12.84 9.54 -19.24
N GLY A 110 -13.88 10.13 -19.79
CA GLY A 110 -14.58 11.22 -19.13
C GLY A 110 -15.32 12.11 -20.13
N LEU A 111 -15.28 13.42 -19.89
CA LEU A 111 -15.91 14.37 -20.77
C LEU A 111 -15.21 15.74 -20.76
N VAL A 112 -15.41 16.48 -21.84
CA VAL A 112 -15.19 17.92 -21.87
C VAL A 112 -16.54 18.61 -21.91
N LEU A 113 -16.77 19.51 -20.94
CA LEU A 113 -17.93 20.38 -20.86
C LEU A 113 -17.52 21.81 -21.24
N SER A 114 -18.15 22.41 -22.22
CA SER A 114 -17.87 23.78 -22.61
C SER A 114 -19.15 24.62 -22.67
N SER A 115 -19.00 25.89 -22.33
CA SER A 115 -20.06 26.87 -22.44
C SER A 115 -19.58 28.07 -23.25
N LEU A 116 -20.28 28.39 -24.29
CA LEU A 116 -20.06 29.60 -25.09
C LEU A 116 -21.12 30.64 -24.76
N TYR A 117 -20.65 31.79 -24.26
CA TYR A 117 -21.50 32.92 -23.90
C TYR A 117 -21.39 34.03 -24.96
N SER A 118 -22.54 34.44 -25.52
CA SER A 118 -22.67 35.63 -26.33
C SER A 118 -23.77 36.55 -25.76
N ARG A 119 -23.91 37.78 -26.24
CA ARG A 119 -24.89 38.74 -25.72
C ARG A 119 -26.34 38.21 -25.68
N GLU A 120 -26.71 37.36 -26.63
CA GLU A 120 -28.10 36.92 -26.81
C GLU A 120 -28.31 35.44 -26.50
N ARG A 121 -27.23 34.69 -26.39
CA ARG A 121 -27.32 33.22 -26.26
C ARG A 121 -26.18 32.63 -25.45
N MET A 122 -26.51 31.66 -24.63
CA MET A 122 -25.57 30.74 -24.02
C MET A 122 -25.79 29.33 -24.59
N SER A 123 -24.74 28.71 -25.04
CA SER A 123 -24.76 27.32 -25.54
C SER A 123 -23.80 26.49 -24.68
N VAL A 124 -24.27 25.28 -24.28
CA VAL A 124 -23.49 24.34 -23.51
C VAL A 124 -23.32 23.06 -24.29
N PHE A 125 -22.12 22.54 -24.35
CA PHE A 125 -21.77 21.32 -25.05
C PHE A 125 -21.06 20.35 -24.07
N ALA A 126 -21.42 19.07 -24.16
CA ALA A 126 -20.76 17.98 -23.45
C ALA A 126 -20.23 16.97 -24.48
N LYS A 127 -18.93 16.80 -24.55
CA LYS A 127 -18.26 15.92 -25.51
C LYS A 127 -17.60 14.76 -24.77
N PRO A 128 -18.09 13.51 -24.97
CA PRO A 128 -17.48 12.33 -24.34
C PRO A 128 -16.01 12.14 -24.78
N ILE A 129 -15.19 11.70 -23.84
CA ILE A 129 -13.79 11.36 -24.07
C ILE A 129 -13.60 9.89 -23.72
N LYS A 130 -12.94 9.15 -24.60
CA LYS A 130 -12.54 7.74 -24.40
C LYS A 130 -11.05 7.58 -24.71
N ASN A 131 -10.30 7.04 -23.79
CA ASN A 131 -8.85 6.86 -23.93
C ASN A 131 -8.12 8.15 -24.39
N GLY A 132 -8.52 9.30 -23.84
CA GLY A 132 -7.95 10.61 -24.15
C GLY A 132 -8.32 11.17 -25.53
N LYS A 133 -9.31 10.58 -26.23
CA LYS A 133 -9.78 11.00 -27.56
C LYS A 133 -11.30 11.28 -27.54
N SER A 134 -11.73 12.22 -28.38
CA SER A 134 -13.15 12.51 -28.64
C SER A 134 -13.52 12.07 -30.03
N GLU A 135 -14.74 11.56 -30.19
CA GLU A 135 -15.37 11.33 -31.50
C GLU A 135 -15.88 12.65 -32.13
N HIS A 136 -16.05 13.68 -31.29
CA HIS A 136 -16.48 15.02 -31.74
C HIS A 136 -15.25 15.91 -31.94
N GLU A 137 -15.33 16.81 -32.90
CA GLU A 137 -14.32 17.83 -33.11
C GLU A 137 -14.22 18.73 -31.85
N LEU A 138 -12.99 18.90 -31.33
CA LEU A 138 -12.72 19.75 -30.18
C LEU A 138 -12.18 21.11 -30.63
N THR A 139 -12.64 22.19 -30.00
CA THR A 139 -12.04 23.51 -30.16
C THR A 139 -10.64 23.56 -29.54
N GLU A 140 -9.89 24.62 -29.79
CA GLU A 140 -8.51 24.76 -29.22
C GLU A 140 -8.56 24.83 -27.66
N GLU A 141 -9.55 25.53 -27.12
CA GLU A 141 -9.76 25.63 -25.66
C GLU A 141 -10.16 24.28 -25.06
N GLU A 142 -10.98 23.51 -25.76
CA GLU A 142 -11.37 22.16 -25.33
C GLU A 142 -10.18 21.18 -25.40
N LYS A 143 -9.30 21.30 -26.39
CA LYS A 143 -8.05 20.54 -26.48
C LYS A 143 -7.09 20.94 -25.36
N GLU A 144 -6.98 22.23 -25.08
CA GLU A 144 -6.11 22.75 -24.02
C GLU A 144 -6.52 22.20 -22.66
N VAL A 145 -7.82 22.31 -22.32
CA VAL A 145 -8.31 21.81 -21.02
C VAL A 145 -8.21 20.31 -20.92
N LEU A 146 -8.46 19.58 -22.01
CA LEU A 146 -8.29 18.13 -22.04
C LEU A 146 -6.84 17.71 -21.77
N ASN A 147 -5.87 18.40 -22.37
CA ASN A 147 -4.46 18.11 -22.17
C ASN A 147 -3.97 18.43 -20.76
N LYS A 148 -4.50 19.50 -20.15
CA LYS A 148 -4.18 19.87 -18.77
C LYS A 148 -4.83 18.95 -17.73
N ALA A 149 -6.03 18.43 -18.04
CA ALA A 149 -6.74 17.47 -17.19
C ALA A 149 -6.12 16.05 -17.20
N LYS A 150 -5.24 15.73 -18.15
CA LYS A 150 -4.54 14.42 -18.16
C LYS A 150 -3.69 14.26 -16.92
N ILE A 151 -3.91 13.16 -16.23
CA ILE A 151 -3.08 12.76 -15.07
C ILE A 151 -1.70 12.35 -15.59
N LYS A 152 -0.66 12.93 -15.01
CA LYS A 152 0.74 12.61 -15.32
C LYS A 152 1.20 11.39 -14.53
#